data_c6ff4a8281dbda5bb475c2ba20b39ae0
#
_entry.id   c6ff4a8281dbda5bb475c2ba20b39ae0
#
_cell.length_a   1.000
_cell.length_b   1.000
_cell.length_c   1.000
_cell.angle_alpha   90.00
_cell.angle_beta   90.00
_cell.angle_gamma   90.00
#
_symmetry.space_group_name_H-M   'P 1'
#
loop_
_entity.id
_entity.type
_entity.pdbx_description
1 polymer ?
#
loop_
_entity_poly.entity_id
_entity_poly.type
_entity_poly.pdbx_seq_one_letter_code
_entity_poly.pdbx_strand_id
1 'polypeptide(L)'
;MIGLNLVYAVAGIVFAVFALLSARDRRFANAAFYALITISFLFGNLLGDVANGVLVLALVGIAASGRMRRAEVVEPAEDRYGAKVFVPALIIPVVALVGTLAFKHAPMLVDPKQATLVALTLGTVIALVLCSMLLHARPAEPFVAGRGLIDDIGWVAVMPQMLASLGAVFALAGVGGVVGTLIGAVIPAGSVIGAVLAYALGMALFTIVMGNAFAAFPVMAAAVGVPILIRQMGADPAIVAAVGMLAGFCGTLMTPMAANFNLLPAALLGLTDKYAVIRAQVPTALPLLAFNILLLYGMIA
;
A
#
# COMPACT_ATOMS: atom_id res chain seq x y z
N MET A 1 1.16 10.75 24.39
CA MET A 1 1.49 9.49 23.71
C MET A 1 1.83 9.79 22.25
N ILE A 2 2.95 9.29 21.79
CA ILE A 2 3.36 9.39 20.38
C ILE A 2 2.50 8.39 19.58
N GLY A 3 1.89 8.86 18.50
CA GLY A 3 1.00 8.04 17.67
C GLY A 3 1.10 8.45 16.21
N LEU A 4 0.04 8.24 15.43
CA LEU A 4 -0.03 8.57 14.01
C LEU A 4 0.33 10.03 13.69
N ASN A 5 0.14 10.96 14.62
CA ASN A 5 0.48 12.36 14.40
C ASN A 5 1.99 12.56 14.10
N LEU A 6 2.87 11.74 14.68
CA LEU A 6 4.31 11.77 14.35
C LEU A 6 4.52 11.31 12.90
N VAL A 7 3.88 10.22 12.51
CA VAL A 7 3.97 9.67 11.15
C VAL A 7 3.50 10.70 10.13
N TYR A 8 2.35 11.31 10.39
CA TYR A 8 1.77 12.35 9.53
C TYR A 8 2.63 13.62 9.48
N ALA A 9 3.20 14.03 10.62
CA ALA A 9 4.08 15.19 10.67
C ALA A 9 5.35 14.96 9.83
N VAL A 10 6.01 13.80 9.99
CA VAL A 10 7.21 13.44 9.21
C VAL A 10 6.90 13.40 7.73
N ALA A 11 5.84 12.67 7.33
CA ALA A 11 5.43 12.59 5.93
C ALA A 11 5.07 13.98 5.38
N GLY A 12 4.26 14.75 6.12
CA GLY A 12 3.88 16.11 5.71
C GLY A 12 5.06 17.04 5.52
N ILE A 13 6.07 16.99 6.41
CA ILE A 13 7.31 17.80 6.28
C ILE A 13 8.08 17.38 5.01
N VAL A 14 8.22 16.08 4.75
CA VAL A 14 8.93 15.59 3.55
C VAL A 14 8.23 16.09 2.28
N PHE A 15 6.91 15.96 2.19
CA PHE A 15 6.16 16.46 1.03
C PHE A 15 6.14 17.98 0.93
N ALA A 16 6.19 18.71 2.05
CA ALA A 16 6.37 20.17 2.05
C ALA A 16 7.72 20.56 1.41
N VAL A 17 8.79 19.85 1.76
CA VAL A 17 10.10 20.07 1.12
C VAL A 17 10.05 19.76 -0.38
N PHE A 18 9.38 18.66 -0.79
CA PHE A 18 9.20 18.34 -2.20
C PHE A 18 8.40 19.42 -2.95
N ALA A 19 7.37 19.98 -2.33
CA ALA A 19 6.59 21.09 -2.89
C ALA A 19 7.45 22.34 -3.09
N LEU A 20 8.25 22.72 -2.09
CA LEU A 20 9.15 23.87 -2.16
C LEU A 20 10.23 23.69 -3.23
N LEU A 21 10.88 22.53 -3.28
CA LEU A 21 11.88 22.20 -4.30
C LEU A 21 11.27 22.24 -5.70
N SER A 22 10.06 21.70 -5.89
CA SER A 22 9.36 21.71 -7.17
C SER A 22 8.92 23.11 -7.59
N ALA A 23 8.50 23.96 -6.65
CA ALA A 23 8.18 25.36 -6.91
C ALA A 23 9.42 26.16 -7.32
N ARG A 24 10.56 25.94 -6.65
CA ARG A 24 11.85 26.55 -6.99
C ARG A 24 12.28 26.19 -8.42
N ASP A 25 12.06 24.94 -8.83
CA ASP A 25 12.40 24.44 -10.16
C ASP A 25 11.32 24.77 -11.21
N ARG A 26 10.34 25.65 -10.88
CA ARG A 26 9.22 26.07 -11.74
C ARG A 26 8.34 24.91 -12.25
N ARG A 27 8.27 23.81 -11.47
CA ARG A 27 7.44 22.63 -11.74
C ARG A 27 6.12 22.76 -10.97
N PHE A 28 5.30 23.75 -11.35
CA PHE A 28 4.14 24.17 -10.57
C PHE A 28 3.08 23.09 -10.37
N ALA A 29 2.86 22.19 -11.35
CA ALA A 29 1.91 21.09 -11.20
C ALA A 29 2.38 20.09 -10.13
N ASN A 30 3.66 19.71 -10.13
CA ASN A 30 4.24 18.84 -9.10
C ASN A 30 4.22 19.55 -7.73
N ALA A 31 4.56 20.85 -7.69
CA ALA A 31 4.54 21.63 -6.45
C ALA A 31 3.13 21.69 -5.84
N ALA A 32 2.09 21.94 -6.65
CA ALA A 32 0.72 21.96 -6.20
C ALA A 32 0.26 20.56 -5.72
N PHE A 33 0.63 19.51 -6.44
CA PHE A 33 0.31 18.13 -6.06
C PHE A 33 0.92 17.78 -4.69
N TYR A 34 2.21 18.06 -4.48
CA TYR A 34 2.86 17.81 -3.19
C TYR A 34 2.37 18.72 -2.07
N ALA A 35 2.01 19.97 -2.36
CA ALA A 35 1.40 20.87 -1.38
C ALA A 35 0.03 20.34 -0.90
N LEU A 36 -0.81 19.81 -1.79
CA LEU A 36 -2.07 19.19 -1.39
C LEU A 36 -1.85 17.94 -0.54
N ILE A 37 -0.86 17.10 -0.87
CA ILE A 37 -0.49 15.96 -0.03
C ILE A 37 0.00 16.43 1.34
N THR A 38 0.81 17.49 1.40
CA THR A 38 1.25 18.11 2.66
C THR A 38 0.06 18.55 3.51
N ILE A 39 -0.90 19.24 2.91
CA ILE A 39 -2.13 19.69 3.59
C ILE A 39 -2.91 18.48 4.12
N SER A 40 -3.05 17.43 3.34
CA SER A 40 -3.73 16.20 3.77
C SER A 40 -3.07 15.57 4.99
N PHE A 41 -1.73 15.45 5.02
CA PHE A 41 -1.03 14.87 6.15
C PHE A 41 -1.04 15.75 7.40
N LEU A 42 -0.82 17.05 7.26
CA LEU A 42 -0.69 17.95 8.41
C LEU A 42 -2.03 18.42 8.97
N PHE A 43 -3.03 18.59 8.11
CA PHE A 43 -4.29 19.23 8.45
C PHE A 43 -5.54 18.38 8.12
N GLY A 44 -5.37 17.15 7.60
CA GLY A 44 -6.49 16.29 7.17
C GLY A 44 -7.56 16.08 8.23
N ASN A 45 -7.15 15.92 9.50
CA ASN A 45 -8.09 15.78 10.62
C ASN A 45 -8.88 17.05 10.94
N LEU A 46 -8.41 18.22 10.50
CA LEU A 46 -9.04 19.51 10.74
C LEU A 46 -9.98 19.92 9.59
N LEU A 47 -9.79 19.37 8.39
CA LEU A 47 -10.49 19.77 7.18
C LEU A 47 -11.95 19.27 7.10
N GLY A 48 -12.29 18.21 7.83
CA GLY A 48 -13.58 17.54 7.69
C GLY A 48 -13.73 16.77 6.35
N ASP A 49 -14.80 15.99 6.23
CA ASP A 49 -14.98 15.01 5.14
C ASP A 49 -15.10 15.67 3.76
N VAL A 50 -15.89 16.74 3.66
CA VAL A 50 -16.13 17.45 2.38
C VAL A 50 -14.85 18.09 1.86
N ALA A 51 -14.10 18.78 2.73
CA ALA A 51 -12.85 19.43 2.33
C ALA A 51 -11.77 18.40 1.95
N ASN A 52 -11.69 17.28 2.65
CA ASN A 52 -10.83 16.16 2.27
C ASN A 52 -11.26 15.56 0.92
N GLY A 53 -12.56 15.42 0.66
CA GLY A 53 -13.05 14.97 -0.64
C GLY A 53 -12.68 15.92 -1.78
N VAL A 54 -12.83 17.23 -1.59
CA VAL A 54 -12.41 18.26 -2.56
C VAL A 54 -10.90 18.20 -2.80
N LEU A 55 -10.10 18.02 -1.74
CA LEU A 55 -8.64 17.87 -1.83
C LEU A 55 -8.26 16.66 -2.70
N VAL A 56 -8.92 15.51 -2.50
CA VAL A 56 -8.68 14.31 -3.33
C VAL A 56 -9.05 14.57 -4.78
N LEU A 57 -10.20 15.22 -5.05
CA LEU A 57 -10.60 15.60 -6.42
C LEU A 57 -9.58 16.56 -7.07
N ALA A 58 -9.02 17.49 -6.30
CA ALA A 58 -7.97 18.38 -6.79
C ALA A 58 -6.68 17.61 -7.13
N LEU A 59 -6.27 16.65 -6.30
CA LEU A 59 -5.13 15.76 -6.60
C LEU A 59 -5.35 14.97 -7.90
N VAL A 60 -6.55 14.40 -8.07
CA VAL A 60 -6.93 13.68 -9.29
C VAL A 60 -6.93 14.61 -10.50
N GLY A 61 -7.46 15.82 -10.36
CA GLY A 61 -7.47 16.84 -11.43
C GLY A 61 -6.06 17.23 -11.88
N ILE A 62 -5.14 17.44 -10.95
CA ILE A 62 -3.72 17.72 -11.27
C ILE A 62 -3.10 16.50 -11.96
N ALA A 63 -3.31 15.31 -11.46
CA ALA A 63 -2.80 14.06 -12.04
C ALA A 63 -3.33 13.86 -13.47
N ALA A 64 -4.63 14.04 -13.69
CA ALA A 64 -5.29 13.90 -14.99
C ALA A 64 -4.88 14.98 -16.00
N SER A 65 -4.41 16.15 -15.53
CA SER A 65 -3.99 17.25 -16.42
C SER A 65 -2.78 16.91 -17.31
N GLY A 66 -2.05 15.84 -16.99
CA GLY A 66 -0.82 15.44 -17.70
C GLY A 66 0.33 16.45 -17.59
N ARG A 67 0.20 17.47 -16.72
CA ARG A 67 1.20 18.54 -16.55
C ARG A 67 2.29 18.19 -15.53
N MET A 68 2.17 17.07 -14.83
CA MET A 68 3.23 16.59 -13.94
C MET A 68 4.45 16.16 -14.77
N ARG A 69 5.61 16.66 -14.36
CA ARG A 69 6.88 16.36 -15.03
C ARG A 69 7.60 15.27 -14.27
N ARG A 70 8.16 14.31 -14.98
CA ARG A 70 9.06 13.30 -14.41
C ARG A 70 10.40 13.94 -14.05
N ALA A 71 11.15 13.28 -13.17
CA ALA A 71 12.53 13.66 -12.90
C ALA A 71 13.38 13.54 -14.18
N GLU A 72 14.40 14.35 -14.27
CA GLU A 72 15.44 14.11 -15.27
C GLU A 72 16.19 12.84 -14.87
N VAL A 73 16.47 11.99 -15.85
CA VAL A 73 17.24 10.77 -15.64
C VAL A 73 18.63 11.17 -15.19
N VAL A 74 18.93 10.98 -13.91
CA VAL A 74 20.29 11.14 -13.40
C VAL A 74 21.04 9.85 -13.74
N GLU A 75 22.14 9.97 -14.45
CA GLU A 75 23.02 8.82 -14.72
C GLU A 75 23.44 8.19 -13.39
N PRO A 76 23.45 6.84 -13.32
CA PRO A 76 23.88 6.14 -12.11
C PRO A 76 25.28 6.61 -11.72
N ALA A 77 25.45 7.05 -10.48
CA ALA A 77 26.77 7.35 -9.96
C ALA A 77 27.62 6.08 -9.96
N GLU A 78 28.93 6.24 -10.20
CA GLU A 78 29.89 5.14 -10.08
C GLU A 78 29.69 4.39 -8.77
N ASP A 79 29.73 3.05 -8.82
CA ASP A 79 29.56 2.18 -7.66
C ASP A 79 30.78 2.26 -6.71
N ARG A 80 30.86 3.37 -5.95
CA ARG A 80 31.92 3.59 -4.96
C ARG A 80 31.72 2.82 -3.66
N TYR A 81 30.49 2.41 -3.37
CA TYR A 81 30.12 1.89 -2.05
C TYR A 81 29.76 0.41 -2.04
N GLY A 82 29.56 -0.20 -3.20
CA GLY A 82 29.19 -1.61 -3.34
C GLY A 82 28.02 -2.01 -2.43
N ALA A 83 28.11 -3.18 -1.81
CA ALA A 83 27.05 -3.70 -0.93
C ALA A 83 26.80 -2.85 0.34
N LYS A 84 27.67 -1.91 0.71
CA LYS A 84 27.47 -1.04 1.89
C LYS A 84 26.25 -0.12 1.76
N VAL A 85 25.80 0.16 0.54
CA VAL A 85 24.58 0.95 0.27
C VAL A 85 23.31 0.28 0.83
N PHE A 86 23.31 -1.04 1.00
CA PHE A 86 22.18 -1.77 1.57
C PHE A 86 22.08 -1.67 3.10
N VAL A 87 23.16 -1.26 3.80
CA VAL A 87 23.15 -1.16 5.26
C VAL A 87 22.06 -0.22 5.78
N PRO A 88 21.93 1.02 5.29
CA PRO A 88 20.83 1.90 5.71
C PRO A 88 19.44 1.30 5.43
N ALA A 89 19.25 0.60 4.33
CA ALA A 89 17.98 -0.04 4.01
C ALA A 89 17.61 -1.15 5.02
N LEU A 90 18.60 -1.93 5.49
CA LEU A 90 18.41 -2.97 6.50
C LEU A 90 18.10 -2.40 7.90
N ILE A 91 18.50 -1.17 8.19
CA ILE A 91 18.19 -0.52 9.47
C ILE A 91 16.68 -0.32 9.64
N ILE A 92 15.94 -0.04 8.56
CA ILE A 92 14.49 0.18 8.62
C ILE A 92 13.75 -1.02 9.23
N PRO A 93 13.85 -2.25 8.71
CA PRO A 93 13.18 -3.39 9.30
C PRO A 93 13.71 -3.76 10.70
N VAL A 94 15.01 -3.58 10.95
CA VAL A 94 15.58 -3.85 12.28
C VAL A 94 15.00 -2.88 13.32
N VAL A 95 14.99 -1.59 13.05
CA VAL A 95 14.41 -0.58 13.98
C VAL A 95 12.90 -0.77 14.09
N ALA A 96 12.19 -1.13 13.02
CA ALA A 96 10.77 -1.44 13.07
C ALA A 96 10.49 -2.63 13.99
N LEU A 97 11.26 -3.70 13.90
CA LEU A 97 11.10 -4.89 14.74
C LEU A 97 11.46 -4.59 16.22
N VAL A 98 12.67 -4.09 16.47
CA VAL A 98 13.14 -3.78 17.82
C VAL A 98 12.28 -2.71 18.48
N GLY A 99 11.94 -1.64 17.74
CA GLY A 99 11.07 -0.58 18.21
C GLY A 99 9.68 -1.07 18.56
N THR A 100 9.07 -1.91 17.71
CA THR A 100 7.74 -2.48 17.99
C THR A 100 7.75 -3.31 19.27
N LEU A 101 8.79 -4.12 19.50
CA LEU A 101 8.93 -4.91 20.70
C LEU A 101 9.17 -4.01 21.94
N ALA A 102 10.05 -3.02 21.82
CA ALA A 102 10.36 -2.09 22.91
C ALA A 102 9.12 -1.24 23.30
N PHE A 103 8.38 -0.72 22.33
CA PHE A 103 7.20 0.11 22.59
C PHE A 103 6.03 -0.67 23.21
N LYS A 104 5.93 -1.98 23.00
CA LYS A 104 4.98 -2.83 23.73
C LYS A 104 5.22 -2.83 25.25
N HIS A 105 6.49 -2.64 25.68
CA HIS A 105 6.85 -2.56 27.10
C HIS A 105 6.79 -1.12 27.65
N ALA A 106 6.55 -0.13 26.79
CA ALA A 106 6.46 1.27 27.17
C ALA A 106 5.14 1.93 26.67
N PRO A 107 3.97 1.45 27.09
CA PRO A 107 2.67 1.92 26.58
C PRO A 107 2.36 3.38 26.93
N MET A 108 3.09 3.97 27.88
CA MET A 108 2.95 5.39 28.20
C MET A 108 3.58 6.33 27.16
N LEU A 109 4.57 5.85 26.39
CA LEU A 109 5.28 6.65 25.39
C LEU A 109 4.59 6.59 24.03
N VAL A 110 4.23 5.41 23.57
CA VAL A 110 3.67 5.15 22.25
C VAL A 110 2.34 4.39 22.35
N ASP A 111 1.36 4.78 21.55
CA ASP A 111 0.10 4.04 21.44
C ASP A 111 0.41 2.60 20.95
N PRO A 112 0.06 1.55 21.73
CA PRO A 112 0.33 0.17 21.38
C PRO A 112 -0.22 -0.25 20.02
N LYS A 113 -1.36 0.35 19.59
CA LYS A 113 -1.98 0.10 18.28
C LYS A 113 -1.16 0.67 17.13
N GLN A 114 -0.31 1.65 17.39
CA GLN A 114 0.47 2.41 16.41
C GLN A 114 1.98 2.14 16.52
N ALA A 115 2.40 1.30 17.46
CA ALA A 115 3.79 1.04 17.80
C ALA A 115 4.65 0.69 16.56
N THR A 116 4.14 -0.18 15.68
CA THR A 116 4.85 -0.60 14.47
C THR A 116 5.03 0.57 13.47
N LEU A 117 4.01 1.39 13.26
CA LEU A 117 4.09 2.53 12.33
C LEU A 117 5.04 3.61 12.86
N VAL A 118 5.01 3.87 14.16
CA VAL A 118 5.95 4.81 14.81
C VAL A 118 7.38 4.27 14.72
N ALA A 119 7.60 2.99 15.00
CA ALA A 119 8.91 2.37 14.91
C ALA A 119 9.45 2.36 13.46
N LEU A 120 8.59 2.10 12.48
CA LEU A 120 8.93 2.16 11.05
C LEU A 120 9.34 3.58 10.63
N THR A 121 8.58 4.59 11.08
CA THR A 121 8.90 6.00 10.79
C THR A 121 10.24 6.40 11.40
N LEU A 122 10.51 6.02 12.65
CA LEU A 122 11.81 6.24 13.29
C LEU A 122 12.93 5.52 12.53
N GLY A 123 12.70 4.27 12.14
CA GLY A 123 13.65 3.49 11.33
C GLY A 123 13.99 4.18 10.02
N THR A 124 13.00 4.74 9.34
CA THR A 124 13.19 5.49 8.10
C THR A 124 14.01 6.77 8.32
N VAL A 125 13.72 7.52 9.37
CA VAL A 125 14.49 8.74 9.71
C VAL A 125 15.93 8.39 10.07
N ILE A 126 16.15 7.38 10.91
CA ILE A 126 17.49 6.91 11.28
C ILE A 126 18.26 6.44 10.05
N ALA A 127 17.63 5.63 9.20
CA ALA A 127 18.24 5.15 7.96
C ALA A 127 18.63 6.31 7.03
N LEU A 128 17.78 7.33 6.91
CA LEU A 128 18.04 8.51 6.09
C LEU A 128 19.27 9.28 6.62
N VAL A 129 19.34 9.50 7.92
CA VAL A 129 20.47 10.18 8.55
C VAL A 129 21.76 9.38 8.34
N LEU A 130 21.74 8.09 8.62
CA LEU A 130 22.92 7.22 8.48
C LEU A 130 23.35 7.09 7.02
N CYS A 131 22.40 7.01 6.08
CA CYS A 131 22.69 7.01 4.66
C CYS A 131 23.36 8.32 4.23
N SER A 132 22.84 9.46 4.69
CA SER A 132 23.42 10.77 4.39
C SER A 132 24.84 10.93 4.95
N MET A 133 25.10 10.40 6.15
CA MET A 133 26.43 10.37 6.75
C MET A 133 27.39 9.44 5.99
N LEU A 134 26.93 8.24 5.62
CA LEU A 134 27.72 7.25 4.89
C LEU A 134 28.15 7.77 3.49
N LEU A 135 27.22 8.44 2.82
CA LEU A 135 27.44 8.99 1.48
C LEU A 135 28.07 10.39 1.49
N HIS A 136 28.31 10.96 2.68
CA HIS A 136 28.75 12.37 2.82
C HIS A 136 27.87 13.34 2.05
N ALA A 137 26.55 13.05 2.00
CA ALA A 137 25.57 13.79 1.22
C ALA A 137 25.27 15.15 1.86
N ARG A 138 25.04 16.19 1.06
CA ARG A 138 24.55 17.47 1.54
C ARG A 138 23.10 17.31 2.06
N PRO A 139 22.67 18.10 3.06
CA PRO A 139 21.35 17.94 3.68
C PRO A 139 20.15 17.98 2.71
N ALA A 140 20.29 18.66 1.56
CA ALA A 140 19.25 18.75 0.54
C ALA A 140 19.21 17.54 -0.43
N GLU A 141 20.32 16.85 -0.61
CA GLU A 141 20.45 15.77 -1.62
C GLU A 141 19.46 14.62 -1.41
N PRO A 142 19.23 14.11 -0.19
CA PRO A 142 18.25 13.05 0.03
C PRO A 142 16.83 13.46 -0.37
N PHE A 143 16.48 14.73 -0.17
CA PHE A 143 15.16 15.25 -0.56
C PHE A 143 15.06 15.45 -2.08
N VAL A 144 16.14 15.84 -2.75
CA VAL A 144 16.17 15.94 -4.22
C VAL A 144 16.03 14.55 -4.84
N ALA A 145 16.79 13.56 -4.33
CA ALA A 145 16.71 12.18 -4.80
C ALA A 145 15.32 11.57 -4.52
N GLY A 146 14.79 11.75 -3.30
CA GLY A 146 13.47 11.26 -2.92
C GLY A 146 12.36 11.91 -3.76
N ARG A 147 12.44 13.23 -4.04
CA ARG A 147 11.52 13.90 -4.96
C ARG A 147 11.60 13.29 -6.36
N GLY A 148 12.80 13.01 -6.85
CA GLY A 148 12.98 12.38 -8.16
C GLY A 148 12.25 11.05 -8.25
N LEU A 149 12.39 10.17 -7.26
CA LEU A 149 11.66 8.90 -7.20
C LEU A 149 10.13 9.11 -7.18
N ILE A 150 9.63 10.06 -6.40
CA ILE A 150 8.18 10.34 -6.35
C ILE A 150 7.70 11.00 -7.66
N ASP A 151 8.50 11.82 -8.32
CA ASP A 151 8.18 12.38 -9.64
C ASP A 151 8.05 11.27 -10.71
N ASP A 152 8.87 10.22 -10.64
CA ASP A 152 8.79 9.07 -11.56
C ASP A 152 7.56 8.20 -11.29
N ILE A 153 7.21 8.01 -10.03
CA ILE A 153 5.99 7.33 -9.60
C ILE A 153 4.75 8.17 -9.99
N GLY A 154 4.86 9.49 -9.85
CA GLY A 154 3.81 10.44 -10.21
C GLY A 154 2.50 10.21 -9.45
N TRP A 155 1.38 10.28 -10.16
CA TRP A 155 0.04 10.10 -9.59
C TRP A 155 -0.22 8.69 -9.01
N VAL A 156 0.56 7.70 -9.41
CA VAL A 156 0.44 6.32 -8.92
C VAL A 156 0.66 6.24 -7.40
N ALA A 157 1.37 7.21 -6.82
CA ALA A 157 1.57 7.30 -5.37
C ALA A 157 0.25 7.44 -4.57
N VAL A 158 -0.79 8.02 -5.16
CA VAL A 158 -2.10 8.22 -4.51
C VAL A 158 -3.07 7.06 -4.80
N MET A 159 -2.78 6.23 -5.80
CA MET A 159 -3.66 5.14 -6.24
C MET A 159 -4.06 4.16 -5.13
N PRO A 160 -3.15 3.66 -4.26
CA PRO A 160 -3.54 2.72 -3.22
C PRO A 160 -4.59 3.29 -2.27
N GLN A 161 -4.48 4.57 -1.93
CA GLN A 161 -5.44 5.24 -1.05
C GLN A 161 -6.82 5.38 -1.71
N MET A 162 -6.85 5.72 -3.00
CA MET A 162 -8.10 5.81 -3.76
C MET A 162 -8.79 4.44 -3.90
N LEU A 163 -8.02 3.39 -4.13
CA LEU A 163 -8.55 2.02 -4.23
C LEU A 163 -9.06 1.51 -2.87
N ALA A 164 -8.41 1.87 -1.77
CA ALA A 164 -8.90 1.53 -0.43
C ALA A 164 -10.24 2.23 -0.14
N SER A 165 -10.40 3.50 -0.52
CA SER A 165 -11.68 4.21 -0.38
C SER A 165 -12.79 3.62 -1.24
N LEU A 166 -12.48 3.09 -2.42
CA LEU A 166 -13.42 2.37 -3.27
C LEU A 166 -13.97 1.12 -2.57
N GLY A 167 -13.11 0.39 -1.84
CA GLY A 167 -13.53 -0.77 -1.03
C GLY A 167 -14.56 -0.38 0.05
N ALA A 168 -14.38 0.77 0.71
CA ALA A 168 -15.33 1.31 1.67
C ALA A 168 -16.67 1.67 1.01
N VAL A 169 -16.63 2.30 -0.18
CA VAL A 169 -17.85 2.61 -0.96
C VAL A 169 -18.61 1.33 -1.31
N PHE A 170 -17.94 0.29 -1.75
CA PHE A 170 -18.59 -1.01 -2.07
C PHE A 170 -19.19 -1.67 -0.83
N ALA A 171 -18.54 -1.56 0.33
CA ALA A 171 -19.09 -2.05 1.58
C ALA A 171 -20.40 -1.30 1.95
N LEU A 172 -20.40 0.03 1.85
CA LEU A 172 -21.58 0.87 2.09
C LEU A 172 -22.71 0.64 1.08
N ALA A 173 -22.37 0.38 -0.20
CA ALA A 173 -23.31 0.05 -1.26
C ALA A 173 -23.91 -1.37 -1.13
N GLY A 174 -23.50 -2.16 -0.13
CA GLY A 174 -24.03 -3.50 0.10
C GLY A 174 -23.60 -4.54 -0.95
N VAL A 175 -22.55 -4.26 -1.73
CA VAL A 175 -22.04 -5.16 -2.78
C VAL A 175 -21.72 -6.55 -2.21
N GLY A 176 -21.18 -6.62 -0.99
CA GLY A 176 -20.92 -7.89 -0.32
C GLY A 176 -22.17 -8.75 -0.11
N GLY A 177 -23.30 -8.13 0.20
CA GLY A 177 -24.61 -8.84 0.34
C GLY A 177 -25.07 -9.45 -0.98
N VAL A 178 -24.99 -8.70 -2.07
CA VAL A 178 -25.36 -9.19 -3.43
C VAL A 178 -24.44 -10.34 -3.85
N VAL A 179 -23.14 -10.17 -3.66
CA VAL A 179 -22.16 -11.22 -3.97
C VAL A 179 -22.40 -12.46 -3.11
N GLY A 180 -22.70 -12.30 -1.82
CA GLY A 180 -23.03 -13.40 -0.91
C GLY A 180 -24.28 -14.16 -1.36
N THR A 181 -25.32 -13.49 -1.83
CA THR A 181 -26.52 -14.12 -2.39
C THR A 181 -26.22 -14.95 -3.63
N LEU A 182 -25.42 -14.39 -4.57
CA LEU A 182 -25.01 -15.08 -5.79
C LEU A 182 -24.16 -16.32 -5.48
N ILE A 183 -23.22 -16.21 -4.57
CA ILE A 183 -22.34 -17.30 -4.14
C ILE A 183 -23.18 -18.38 -3.43
N GLY A 184 -24.10 -17.99 -2.53
CA GLY A 184 -24.98 -18.90 -1.81
C GLY A 184 -25.92 -19.70 -2.72
N ALA A 185 -26.26 -19.17 -3.91
CA ALA A 185 -27.04 -19.90 -4.92
C ALA A 185 -26.23 -21.01 -5.64
N VAL A 186 -24.90 -20.92 -5.64
CA VAL A 186 -24.01 -21.85 -6.36
C VAL A 186 -23.39 -22.87 -5.41
N ILE A 187 -23.11 -22.47 -4.16
CA ILE A 187 -22.44 -23.34 -3.20
C ILE A 187 -23.48 -24.12 -2.39
N PRO A 188 -23.39 -25.47 -2.33
CA PRO A 188 -24.23 -26.27 -1.47
C PRO A 188 -24.08 -25.87 0.02
N ALA A 189 -25.18 -25.77 0.75
CA ALA A 189 -25.17 -25.44 2.16
C ALA A 189 -24.29 -26.45 2.96
N GLY A 190 -23.39 -25.94 3.80
CA GLY A 190 -22.48 -26.76 4.61
C GLY A 190 -21.22 -27.26 3.89
N SER A 191 -21.01 -26.93 2.60
CA SER A 191 -19.80 -27.31 1.88
C SER A 191 -18.62 -26.45 2.28
N VAL A 192 -17.71 -26.97 3.14
CA VAL A 192 -16.49 -26.27 3.56
C VAL A 192 -15.61 -25.93 2.37
N ILE A 193 -15.35 -26.91 1.50
CA ILE A 193 -14.51 -26.69 0.29
C ILE A 193 -15.13 -25.66 -0.64
N GLY A 194 -16.46 -25.67 -0.83
CA GLY A 194 -17.15 -24.69 -1.64
C GLY A 194 -17.01 -23.26 -1.09
N ALA A 195 -17.18 -23.08 0.22
CA ALA A 195 -17.04 -21.79 0.86
C ALA A 195 -15.59 -21.27 0.82
N VAL A 196 -14.61 -22.14 1.05
CA VAL A 196 -13.17 -21.80 0.96
C VAL A 196 -12.78 -21.39 -0.45
N LEU A 197 -13.21 -22.17 -1.46
CA LEU A 197 -12.97 -21.84 -2.88
C LEU A 197 -13.60 -20.51 -3.25
N ALA A 198 -14.87 -20.29 -2.89
CA ALA A 198 -15.54 -19.03 -3.19
C ALA A 198 -14.86 -17.83 -2.52
N TYR A 199 -14.41 -17.99 -1.28
CA TYR A 199 -13.73 -16.92 -0.57
C TYR A 199 -12.36 -16.61 -1.18
N ALA A 200 -11.50 -17.61 -1.34
CA ALA A 200 -10.13 -17.40 -1.83
C ALA A 200 -10.08 -16.99 -3.30
N LEU A 201 -10.85 -17.68 -4.18
CA LEU A 201 -10.95 -17.30 -5.58
C LEU A 201 -11.67 -15.96 -5.75
N GLY A 202 -12.70 -15.69 -4.95
CA GLY A 202 -13.38 -14.42 -4.92
C GLY A 202 -12.44 -13.29 -4.52
N MET A 203 -11.63 -13.46 -3.47
CA MET A 203 -10.60 -12.49 -3.09
C MET A 203 -9.63 -12.21 -4.24
N ALA A 204 -9.10 -13.25 -4.88
CA ALA A 204 -8.19 -13.10 -6.01
C ALA A 204 -8.88 -12.40 -7.22
N LEU A 205 -10.09 -12.81 -7.57
CA LEU A 205 -10.83 -12.27 -8.70
C LEU A 205 -11.20 -10.79 -8.50
N PHE A 206 -11.77 -10.44 -7.33
CA PHE A 206 -12.07 -9.05 -7.00
C PHE A 206 -10.80 -8.19 -7.03
N THR A 207 -9.68 -8.72 -6.52
CA THR A 207 -8.40 -8.02 -6.57
C THR A 207 -7.90 -7.84 -8.00
N ILE A 208 -8.06 -8.83 -8.88
CA ILE A 208 -7.72 -8.70 -10.31
C ILE A 208 -8.50 -7.55 -10.94
N VAL A 209 -9.79 -7.44 -10.65
CA VAL A 209 -10.66 -6.39 -11.20
C VAL A 209 -10.37 -5.02 -10.57
N MET A 210 -10.21 -4.97 -9.25
CA MET A 210 -10.05 -3.73 -8.49
C MET A 210 -8.60 -3.26 -8.38
N GLY A 211 -7.62 -4.12 -8.63
CA GLY A 211 -6.20 -3.82 -8.52
C GLY A 211 -5.64 -3.75 -7.09
N ASN A 212 -6.47 -4.03 -6.06
CA ASN A 212 -6.05 -3.90 -4.67
C ASN A 212 -6.79 -4.88 -3.75
N ALA A 213 -6.03 -5.71 -3.02
CA ALA A 213 -6.58 -6.68 -2.08
C ALA A 213 -7.31 -6.01 -0.89
N PHE A 214 -6.87 -4.82 -0.45
CA PHE A 214 -7.54 -4.09 0.62
C PHE A 214 -8.93 -3.59 0.21
N ALA A 215 -9.14 -3.29 -1.07
CA ALA A 215 -10.45 -2.91 -1.60
C ALA A 215 -11.37 -4.13 -1.79
N ALA A 216 -10.81 -5.28 -2.16
CA ALA A 216 -11.56 -6.54 -2.32
C ALA A 216 -11.99 -7.13 -0.97
N PHE A 217 -11.16 -6.95 0.08
CA PHE A 217 -11.35 -7.60 1.37
C PHE A 217 -12.70 -7.28 2.04
N PRO A 218 -13.15 -6.01 2.19
CA PRO A 218 -14.43 -5.71 2.80
C PRO A 218 -15.62 -6.37 2.08
N VAL A 219 -15.56 -6.46 0.75
CA VAL A 219 -16.60 -7.09 -0.07
C VAL A 219 -16.66 -8.58 0.21
N MET A 220 -15.54 -9.29 0.11
CA MET A 220 -15.50 -10.73 0.29
C MET A 220 -15.63 -11.16 1.74
N ALA A 221 -15.15 -10.35 2.68
CA ALA A 221 -15.38 -10.58 4.10
C ALA A 221 -16.88 -10.50 4.44
N ALA A 222 -17.61 -9.53 3.89
CA ALA A 222 -19.06 -9.40 4.07
C ALA A 222 -19.85 -10.48 3.31
N ALA A 223 -19.38 -10.89 2.12
CA ALA A 223 -20.07 -11.87 1.27
C ALA A 223 -19.96 -13.31 1.79
N VAL A 224 -18.76 -13.73 2.19
CA VAL A 224 -18.44 -15.14 2.49
C VAL A 224 -17.70 -15.27 3.82
N GLY A 225 -16.70 -14.43 4.06
CA GLY A 225 -15.81 -14.58 5.21
C GLY A 225 -16.57 -14.61 6.54
N VAL A 226 -17.31 -13.54 6.84
CA VAL A 226 -18.05 -13.41 8.10
C VAL A 226 -19.28 -14.31 8.14
N PRO A 227 -20.21 -14.29 7.16
CA PRO A 227 -21.44 -15.07 7.28
C PRO A 227 -21.22 -16.57 7.20
N ILE A 228 -20.36 -17.05 6.33
CA ILE A 228 -20.21 -18.48 6.05
C ILE A 228 -19.04 -19.07 6.86
N LEU A 229 -17.81 -18.59 6.62
CA LEU A 229 -16.63 -19.21 7.23
C LEU A 229 -16.57 -19.00 8.75
N ILE A 230 -16.84 -17.76 9.22
CA ILE A 230 -16.74 -17.46 10.65
C ILE A 230 -18.01 -17.89 11.41
N ARG A 231 -19.21 -17.42 10.99
CA ARG A 231 -20.43 -17.63 11.76
C ARG A 231 -21.04 -19.03 11.60
N GLN A 232 -21.06 -19.59 10.39
CA GLN A 232 -21.67 -20.92 10.16
C GLN A 232 -20.68 -22.06 10.40
N MET A 233 -19.40 -21.89 10.02
CA MET A 233 -18.39 -22.94 10.13
C MET A 233 -17.49 -22.80 11.37
N GLY A 234 -17.59 -21.69 12.12
CA GLY A 234 -16.81 -21.50 13.36
C GLY A 234 -15.33 -21.21 13.14
N ALA A 235 -14.91 -20.81 11.94
CA ALA A 235 -13.52 -20.52 11.63
C ALA A 235 -13.00 -19.31 12.43
N ASP A 236 -11.71 -19.34 12.78
CA ASP A 236 -11.05 -18.22 13.46
C ASP A 236 -11.02 -16.98 12.54
N PRO A 237 -11.56 -15.83 13.00
CA PRO A 237 -11.58 -14.60 12.22
C PRO A 237 -10.20 -14.12 11.76
N ALA A 238 -9.15 -14.32 12.58
CA ALA A 238 -7.80 -13.89 12.25
C ALA A 238 -7.21 -14.72 11.11
N ILE A 239 -7.49 -16.03 11.11
CA ILE A 239 -7.07 -16.95 10.04
C ILE A 239 -7.79 -16.62 8.74
N VAL A 240 -9.12 -16.47 8.79
CA VAL A 240 -9.92 -16.10 7.61
C VAL A 240 -9.45 -14.79 7.02
N ALA A 241 -9.21 -13.78 7.85
CA ALA A 241 -8.72 -12.48 7.38
C ALA A 241 -7.31 -12.58 6.78
N ALA A 242 -6.38 -13.22 7.47
CA ALA A 242 -4.99 -13.31 7.03
C ALA A 242 -4.85 -14.08 5.71
N VAL A 243 -5.42 -15.31 5.65
CA VAL A 243 -5.33 -16.14 4.44
C VAL A 243 -6.14 -15.57 3.29
N GLY A 244 -7.30 -14.94 3.59
CA GLY A 244 -8.06 -14.19 2.60
C GLY A 244 -7.25 -13.05 1.97
N MET A 245 -6.54 -12.27 2.77
CA MET A 245 -5.65 -11.23 2.25
C MET A 245 -4.50 -11.80 1.42
N LEU A 246 -3.89 -12.92 1.82
CA LEU A 246 -2.85 -13.61 1.05
C LEU A 246 -3.40 -14.09 -0.31
N ALA A 247 -4.62 -14.65 -0.34
CA ALA A 247 -5.29 -15.01 -1.60
C ALA A 247 -5.55 -13.77 -2.49
N GLY A 248 -5.96 -12.65 -1.89
CA GLY A 248 -6.11 -11.38 -2.57
C GLY A 248 -4.79 -10.89 -3.18
N PHE A 249 -3.68 -10.98 -2.45
CA PHE A 249 -2.36 -10.60 -2.97
C PHE A 249 -1.94 -11.46 -4.17
N CYS A 250 -2.32 -12.74 -4.23
CA CYS A 250 -2.11 -13.53 -5.44
C CYS A 250 -2.82 -12.88 -6.65
N GLY A 251 -4.03 -12.35 -6.46
CA GLY A 251 -4.74 -11.57 -7.48
C GLY A 251 -3.98 -10.30 -7.89
N THR A 252 -3.37 -9.60 -6.93
CA THR A 252 -2.57 -8.40 -7.17
C THR A 252 -1.40 -8.67 -8.13
N LEU A 253 -0.75 -9.83 -8.00
CA LEU A 253 0.38 -10.22 -8.85
C LEU A 253 -0.02 -10.52 -10.31
N MET A 254 -1.31 -10.76 -10.57
CA MET A 254 -1.82 -11.21 -11.86
C MET A 254 -2.52 -10.11 -12.68
N THR A 255 -2.55 -8.87 -12.19
CA THR A 255 -3.34 -7.80 -12.83
C THR A 255 -2.54 -6.53 -13.11
N PRO A 256 -2.72 -5.91 -14.28
CA PRO A 256 -2.16 -4.58 -14.55
C PRO A 256 -2.86 -3.48 -13.74
N MET A 257 -4.05 -3.73 -13.20
CA MET A 257 -4.78 -2.78 -12.35
C MET A 257 -4.01 -2.47 -11.06
N ALA A 258 -3.17 -3.40 -10.57
CA ALA A 258 -2.24 -3.17 -9.49
C ALA A 258 -0.96 -2.49 -10.01
N ALA A 259 -1.10 -1.29 -10.54
CA ALA A 259 -0.04 -0.58 -11.26
C ALA A 259 1.22 -0.35 -10.42
N ASN A 260 1.08 -0.08 -9.13
CA ASN A 260 2.17 0.09 -8.17
C ASN A 260 3.02 -1.19 -7.97
N PHE A 261 2.45 -2.38 -8.14
CA PHE A 261 3.16 -3.65 -8.01
C PHE A 261 3.70 -4.16 -9.35
N ASN A 262 3.08 -3.81 -10.47
CA ASN A 262 3.33 -4.46 -11.75
C ASN A 262 3.84 -3.49 -12.83
N LEU A 263 3.19 -2.36 -13.05
CA LEU A 263 3.57 -1.42 -14.09
C LEU A 263 4.70 -0.50 -13.66
N LEU A 264 4.70 -0.08 -12.38
CA LEU A 264 5.74 0.79 -11.84
C LEU A 264 7.11 0.09 -11.82
N PRO A 265 7.28 -1.14 -11.32
CA PRO A 265 8.55 -1.85 -11.42
C PRO A 265 9.03 -2.04 -12.86
N ALA A 266 8.11 -2.32 -13.80
CA ALA A 266 8.47 -2.42 -15.20
C ALA A 266 9.02 -1.10 -15.76
N ALA A 267 8.42 0.03 -15.36
CA ALA A 267 8.87 1.37 -15.76
C ALA A 267 10.22 1.73 -15.13
N LEU A 268 10.41 1.45 -13.84
CA LEU A 268 11.67 1.72 -13.11
C LEU A 268 12.83 0.88 -13.64
N LEU A 269 12.56 -0.36 -14.09
CA LEU A 269 13.56 -1.23 -14.69
C LEU A 269 13.78 -0.96 -16.19
N GLY A 270 13.08 0.01 -16.78
CA GLY A 270 13.20 0.34 -18.20
C GLY A 270 12.76 -0.79 -19.15
N LEU A 271 11.86 -1.68 -18.71
CA LEU A 271 11.41 -2.80 -19.52
C LEU A 271 10.57 -2.32 -20.71
N THR A 272 10.89 -2.81 -21.91
CA THR A 272 10.13 -2.52 -23.13
C THR A 272 8.71 -3.08 -23.06
N ASP A 273 8.56 -4.24 -22.41
CA ASP A 273 7.29 -4.87 -22.17
C ASP A 273 6.77 -4.53 -20.77
N LYS A 274 5.77 -3.67 -20.68
CA LYS A 274 5.11 -3.26 -19.43
C LYS A 274 4.39 -4.40 -18.67
N TYR A 275 4.13 -5.52 -19.32
CA TYR A 275 3.51 -6.70 -18.69
C TYR A 275 4.52 -7.80 -18.34
N ALA A 276 5.82 -7.57 -18.54
CA ALA A 276 6.87 -8.54 -18.24
C ALA A 276 6.86 -8.98 -16.77
N VAL A 277 6.65 -8.03 -15.86
CA VAL A 277 6.57 -8.30 -14.41
C VAL A 277 5.39 -9.23 -14.10
N ILE A 278 4.20 -8.97 -14.65
CA ILE A 278 3.02 -9.82 -14.47
C ILE A 278 3.30 -11.23 -14.98
N ARG A 279 3.85 -11.36 -16.19
CA ARG A 279 4.15 -12.68 -16.78
C ARG A 279 5.16 -13.47 -15.94
N ALA A 280 6.12 -12.81 -15.34
CA ALA A 280 7.08 -13.46 -14.44
C ALA A 280 6.46 -13.91 -13.11
N GLN A 281 5.43 -13.20 -12.63
CA GLN A 281 4.80 -13.46 -11.34
C GLN A 281 3.66 -14.48 -11.39
N VAL A 282 2.93 -14.58 -12.49
CA VAL A 282 1.78 -15.51 -12.64
C VAL A 282 2.14 -16.97 -12.32
N PRO A 283 3.28 -17.53 -12.78
CA PRO A 283 3.66 -18.91 -12.44
C PRO A 283 3.89 -19.14 -10.94
N THR A 284 4.16 -18.10 -10.17
CA THR A 284 4.31 -18.16 -8.70
C THR A 284 2.98 -17.89 -7.99
N ALA A 285 2.19 -16.95 -8.52
CA ALA A 285 0.93 -16.55 -7.93
C ALA A 285 -0.12 -17.67 -7.93
N LEU A 286 -0.21 -18.46 -9.00
CA LEU A 286 -1.18 -19.56 -9.10
C LEU A 286 -0.92 -20.69 -8.11
N PRO A 287 0.30 -21.27 -7.98
CA PRO A 287 0.59 -22.25 -6.95
C PRO A 287 0.41 -21.70 -5.53
N LEU A 288 0.76 -20.43 -5.29
CA LEU A 288 0.57 -19.79 -3.99
C LEU A 288 -0.92 -19.63 -3.66
N LEU A 289 -1.77 -19.29 -4.63
CA LEU A 289 -3.21 -19.23 -4.46
C LEU A 289 -3.77 -20.62 -4.12
N ALA A 290 -3.34 -21.66 -4.83
CA ALA A 290 -3.71 -23.04 -4.52
C ALA A 290 -3.28 -23.45 -3.11
N PHE A 291 -2.07 -23.10 -2.72
CA PHE A 291 -1.58 -23.31 -1.36
C PHE A 291 -2.44 -22.58 -0.30
N ASN A 292 -2.80 -21.32 -0.52
CA ASN A 292 -3.68 -20.57 0.39
C ASN A 292 -5.07 -21.21 0.52
N ILE A 293 -5.62 -21.75 -0.58
CA ILE A 293 -6.89 -22.51 -0.56
C ILE A 293 -6.75 -23.77 0.32
N LEU A 294 -5.70 -24.56 0.10
CA LEU A 294 -5.45 -25.77 0.89
C LEU A 294 -5.18 -25.46 2.36
N LEU A 295 -4.42 -24.39 2.63
CA LEU A 295 -4.14 -23.93 3.98
C LEU A 295 -5.43 -23.54 4.70
N LEU A 296 -6.26 -22.70 4.07
CA LEU A 296 -7.52 -22.25 4.66
C LEU A 296 -8.47 -23.43 4.88
N TYR A 297 -8.55 -24.35 3.92
CA TYR A 297 -9.35 -25.57 4.05
C TYR A 297 -8.88 -26.42 5.23
N GLY A 298 -7.57 -26.68 5.34
CA GLY A 298 -7.01 -27.51 6.43
C GLY A 298 -7.11 -26.87 7.81
N MET A 299 -7.34 -25.56 7.92
CA MET A 299 -7.54 -24.84 9.19
C MET A 299 -9.01 -24.76 9.61
N ILE A 300 -9.96 -25.05 8.70
CA ILE A 300 -11.41 -24.97 8.96
C ILE A 300 -12.04 -26.38 9.03
N ALA A 301 -11.55 -27.33 8.21
CA ALA A 301 -12.03 -28.72 8.18
C ALA A 301 -11.50 -29.53 9.36
#